data_ff5300a902d784557b26f40a4dc16c65
#
_entry.id   ff5300a902d784557b26f40a4dc16c65
#
_cell.length_a   1.000
_cell.length_b   1.000
_cell.length_c   1.000
_cell.angle_alpha   90.00
_cell.angle_beta   90.00
_cell.angle_gamma   90.00
#
_symmetry.space_group_name_H-M   'P 1'
#
loop_
_entity.id
_entity.type
_entity.pdbx_description
1 polymer ?
#
loop_
_entity_poly.entity_id
_entity_poly.type
_entity_poly.pdbx_seq_one_letter_code
_entity_poly.pdbx_strand_id
1 'polypeptide(L)'
;EPVRAAVEAVTERQDIKVILTGKQEVIDKELAKYSGYPKNQIQVVNASQVIETAEPPVFAIRKKKDSSIVVGLNMVKKQEADAFVSSGSTGAVLVGGQVLVGRSKGVERPPLAPLIPTTKGVSLLIDCGANVDARPSHLVQFAKMGSIYMENVVGIKNPKVAIVNNGAEEEKGNAL
;
A
#
# COMPACT_ATOMS: atom_id res chain seq x y z
N GLU A 1 9.78 5.17 13.25
CA GLU A 1 9.74 5.73 11.89
C GLU A 1 8.33 6.24 11.50
N PRO A 2 7.22 5.47 11.59
CA PRO A 2 5.89 5.95 11.18
C PRO A 2 5.43 7.22 11.91
N VAL A 3 5.70 7.33 13.22
CA VAL A 3 5.35 8.51 14.00
C VAL A 3 6.12 9.74 13.53
N ARG A 4 7.41 9.59 13.24
CA ARG A 4 8.23 10.67 12.68
C ARG A 4 7.67 11.14 11.33
N ALA A 5 7.40 10.21 10.43
CA ALA A 5 6.83 10.52 9.11
C ALA A 5 5.48 11.23 9.23
N ALA A 6 4.62 10.83 10.19
CA ALA A 6 3.37 11.51 10.45
C ALA A 6 3.57 12.97 10.91
N VAL A 7 4.50 13.20 11.83
CA VAL A 7 4.83 14.55 12.33
C VAL A 7 5.38 15.42 11.20
N GLU A 8 6.32 14.91 10.40
CA GLU A 8 6.87 15.61 9.23
C GLU A 8 5.77 15.96 8.21
N ALA A 9 4.92 14.99 7.88
CA ALA A 9 3.84 15.16 6.91
C ALA A 9 2.84 16.27 7.31
N VAL A 10 2.37 16.29 8.58
CA VAL A 10 1.46 17.34 9.03
C VAL A 10 2.13 18.69 9.25
N THR A 11 3.45 18.72 9.42
CA THR A 11 4.22 19.97 9.49
C THR A 11 4.36 20.60 8.11
N GLU A 12 4.57 19.80 7.08
CA GLU A 12 4.70 20.25 5.68
C GLU A 12 3.35 20.53 5.01
N ARG A 13 2.29 19.81 5.39
CA ARG A 13 0.97 19.83 4.75
C ARG A 13 -0.13 20.16 5.75
N GLN A 14 -0.78 21.31 5.55
CA GLN A 14 -1.91 21.75 6.41
C GLN A 14 -3.27 21.17 5.99
N ASP A 15 -3.34 20.57 4.82
CA ASP A 15 -4.56 20.01 4.20
C ASP A 15 -4.79 18.54 4.51
N ILE A 16 -3.91 17.90 5.32
CA ILE A 16 -4.03 16.49 5.70
C ILE A 16 -4.23 16.32 7.20
N LYS A 17 -4.87 15.22 7.58
CA LYS A 17 -4.90 14.69 8.94
C LYS A 17 -4.34 13.28 8.92
N VAL A 18 -3.56 12.94 9.93
CA VAL A 18 -2.97 11.61 10.07
C VAL A 18 -3.57 10.89 11.26
N ILE A 19 -4.01 9.66 11.07
CA ILE A 19 -4.49 8.78 12.13
C ILE A 19 -3.45 7.68 12.32
N LEU A 20 -2.79 7.70 13.47
CA LEU A 20 -1.83 6.67 13.85
C LEU A 20 -2.55 5.51 14.53
N THR A 21 -2.50 4.32 13.94
CA THR A 21 -3.08 3.11 14.51
C THR A 21 -1.98 2.22 15.11
N GLY A 22 -2.11 1.85 16.38
CA GLY A 22 -1.14 1.01 17.09
C GLY A 22 -1.30 1.09 18.60
N LYS A 23 -0.34 0.52 19.34
CA LYS A 23 -0.35 0.60 20.82
C LYS A 23 -0.21 2.04 21.25
N GLN A 24 -1.27 2.60 21.84
CA GLN A 24 -1.37 4.01 22.18
C GLN A 24 -0.20 4.48 23.03
N GLU A 25 0.14 3.77 24.09
CA GLU A 25 1.24 4.14 25.00
C GLU A 25 2.59 4.29 24.26
N VAL A 26 2.82 3.43 23.27
CA VAL A 26 4.06 3.47 22.45
C VAL A 26 4.05 4.68 21.52
N ILE A 27 2.91 4.94 20.90
CA ILE A 27 2.74 6.08 19.99
C ILE A 27 2.85 7.39 20.77
N ASP A 28 2.17 7.52 21.90
CA ASP A 28 2.20 8.73 22.73
C ASP A 28 3.61 9.02 23.25
N LYS A 29 4.33 7.99 23.71
CA LYS A 29 5.74 8.11 24.11
C LYS A 29 6.63 8.59 22.97
N GLU A 30 6.37 8.12 21.75
CA GLU A 30 7.15 8.55 20.60
C GLU A 30 6.77 9.97 20.16
N LEU A 31 5.49 10.34 20.16
CA LEU A 31 5.01 11.69 19.85
C LEU A 31 5.54 12.74 20.83
N ALA A 32 5.73 12.36 22.10
CA ALA A 32 6.28 13.26 23.13
C ALA A 32 7.73 13.74 22.83
N LYS A 33 8.44 13.08 21.92
CA LYS A 33 9.78 13.51 21.50
C LYS A 33 9.77 14.67 20.51
N TYR A 34 8.60 15.00 19.95
CA TYR A 34 8.44 16.04 18.94
C TYR A 34 7.69 17.25 19.48
N SER A 35 8.08 18.44 19.05
CA SER A 35 7.43 19.69 19.39
C SER A 35 7.17 20.53 18.14
N GLY A 36 6.25 21.49 18.21
CA GLY A 36 6.02 22.44 17.11
C GLY A 36 5.15 21.95 15.97
N TYR A 37 4.66 20.70 15.96
CA TYR A 37 3.73 20.21 14.95
C TYR A 37 2.26 20.51 15.32
N PRO A 38 1.35 20.60 14.34
CA PRO A 38 -0.08 20.85 14.59
C PRO A 38 -0.76 19.61 15.19
N LYS A 39 -0.87 19.57 16.53
CA LYS A 39 -1.41 18.43 17.27
C LYS A 39 -2.84 18.06 16.89
N ASN A 40 -3.65 19.00 16.42
CA ASN A 40 -5.01 18.76 15.96
C ASN A 40 -5.09 18.01 14.63
N GLN A 41 -3.98 17.86 13.92
CA GLN A 41 -3.89 17.07 12.67
C GLN A 41 -3.42 15.63 12.88
N ILE A 42 -3.03 15.27 14.13
CA ILE A 42 -2.69 13.88 14.46
C ILE A 42 -3.70 13.32 15.46
N GLN A 43 -4.27 12.18 15.11
CA GLN A 43 -5.14 11.40 16.00
C GLN A 43 -4.48 10.05 16.26
N VAL A 44 -4.63 9.52 17.47
CA VAL A 44 -4.17 8.16 17.82
C VAL A 44 -5.39 7.27 18.02
N VAL A 45 -5.39 6.11 17.39
CA VAL A 45 -6.38 5.05 17.58
C VAL A 45 -5.66 3.81 18.09
N ASN A 46 -6.02 3.39 19.30
CA ASN A 46 -5.39 2.24 19.94
C ASN A 46 -5.66 0.94 19.16
N ALA A 47 -4.61 0.15 18.97
CA ALA A 47 -4.65 -1.21 18.45
C ALA A 47 -3.65 -2.06 19.24
N SER A 48 -4.16 -3.03 20.00
CA SER A 48 -3.35 -3.76 21.00
C SER A 48 -2.47 -4.86 20.39
N GLN A 49 -2.81 -5.35 19.18
CA GLN A 49 -2.16 -6.47 18.54
C GLN A 49 -1.19 -6.01 17.43
N VAL A 50 -0.14 -6.79 17.25
CA VAL A 50 0.86 -6.56 16.17
C VAL A 50 0.88 -7.77 15.26
N ILE A 51 0.86 -7.54 13.94
CA ILE A 51 1.13 -8.57 12.92
C ILE A 51 2.62 -8.51 12.61
N GLU A 52 3.32 -9.60 12.92
CA GLU A 52 4.75 -9.72 12.64
C GLU A 52 5.01 -10.04 11.15
N THR A 53 6.17 -9.64 10.65
CA THR A 53 6.52 -9.78 9.21
C THR A 53 6.50 -11.24 8.73
N ALA A 54 6.88 -12.18 9.59
CA ALA A 54 6.94 -13.61 9.27
C ALA A 54 5.62 -14.35 9.43
N GLU A 55 4.56 -13.70 9.94
CA GLU A 55 3.27 -14.37 10.12
C GLU A 55 2.54 -14.61 8.79
N PRO A 56 1.90 -15.79 8.61
CA PRO A 56 1.06 -16.05 7.46
C PRO A 56 -0.05 -15.00 7.33
N PRO A 57 -0.08 -14.20 6.24
CA PRO A 57 -0.93 -13.01 6.15
C PRO A 57 -2.43 -13.29 6.33
N VAL A 58 -2.93 -14.34 5.70
CA VAL A 58 -4.37 -14.72 5.77
C VAL A 58 -4.77 -15.06 7.20
N PHE A 59 -3.92 -15.80 7.91
CA PHE A 59 -4.18 -16.18 9.30
C PHE A 59 -4.11 -14.96 10.21
N ALA A 60 -3.08 -14.12 10.06
CA ALA A 60 -2.88 -12.92 10.85
C ALA A 60 -4.07 -11.95 10.76
N ILE A 61 -4.53 -11.65 9.52
CA ILE A 61 -5.70 -10.78 9.29
C ILE A 61 -7.00 -11.35 9.89
N ARG A 62 -7.16 -12.68 9.87
CA ARG A 62 -8.34 -13.33 10.47
C ARG A 62 -8.33 -13.35 12.00
N LYS A 63 -7.17 -13.54 12.60
CA LYS A 63 -7.03 -13.73 14.06
C LYS A 63 -6.78 -12.43 14.81
N LYS A 64 -5.95 -11.53 14.28
CA LYS A 64 -5.55 -10.30 14.95
C LYS A 64 -6.45 -9.12 14.55
N LYS A 65 -7.70 -9.17 14.98
CA LYS A 65 -8.72 -8.15 14.64
C LYS A 65 -8.41 -6.77 15.18
N ASP A 66 -7.68 -6.69 16.27
CA ASP A 66 -7.23 -5.45 16.91
C ASP A 66 -5.77 -5.12 16.58
N SER A 67 -5.30 -5.52 15.38
CA SER A 67 -3.99 -5.10 14.88
C SER A 67 -4.07 -3.76 14.14
N SER A 68 -2.97 -3.00 14.18
CA SER A 68 -2.88 -1.70 13.50
C SER A 68 -3.29 -1.76 12.03
N ILE A 69 -2.92 -2.82 11.31
CA ILE A 69 -3.29 -3.03 9.90
C ILE A 69 -4.80 -3.24 9.77
N VAL A 70 -5.40 -4.11 10.59
CA VAL A 70 -6.85 -4.42 10.50
C VAL A 70 -7.67 -3.21 10.92
N VAL A 71 -7.30 -2.51 11.98
CA VAL A 71 -7.97 -1.30 12.44
C VAL A 71 -7.91 -0.22 11.36
N GLY A 72 -6.73 0.10 10.83
CA GLY A 72 -6.55 1.13 9.80
C GLY A 72 -7.30 0.82 8.50
N LEU A 73 -7.24 -0.43 8.01
CA LEU A 73 -7.99 -0.83 6.81
C LEU A 73 -9.52 -0.79 7.00
N ASN A 74 -10.01 -1.10 8.21
CA ASN A 74 -11.43 -0.95 8.53
C ASN A 74 -11.88 0.52 8.56
N MET A 75 -11.02 1.44 8.97
CA MET A 75 -11.30 2.88 8.90
C MET A 75 -11.48 3.34 7.45
N VAL A 76 -10.60 2.88 6.55
CA VAL A 76 -10.76 3.15 5.10
C VAL A 76 -12.07 2.55 4.58
N LYS A 77 -12.39 1.31 4.92
CA LYS A 77 -13.65 0.66 4.54
C LYS A 77 -14.88 1.46 4.97
N LYS A 78 -14.84 2.03 6.18
CA LYS A 78 -15.93 2.81 6.76
C LYS A 78 -15.95 4.27 6.30
N GLN A 79 -15.01 4.68 5.45
CA GLN A 79 -14.83 6.07 5.02
C GLN A 79 -14.48 7.04 6.18
N GLU A 80 -13.90 6.51 7.24
CA GLU A 80 -13.32 7.28 8.35
C GLU A 80 -11.90 7.79 8.01
N ALA A 81 -11.29 7.22 6.97
CA ALA A 81 -10.01 7.62 6.40
C ALA A 81 -10.04 7.41 4.87
N ASP A 82 -9.31 8.25 4.14
CA ASP A 82 -9.26 8.23 2.66
C ASP A 82 -8.21 7.24 2.14
N ALA A 83 -7.16 7.00 2.91
CA ALA A 83 -6.06 6.12 2.53
C ALA A 83 -5.43 5.41 3.74
N PHE A 84 -4.72 4.32 3.48
CA PHE A 84 -3.94 3.58 4.47
C PHE A 84 -2.49 3.46 4.02
N VAL A 85 -1.56 3.89 4.87
CA VAL A 85 -0.12 3.79 4.66
C VAL A 85 0.48 2.89 5.73
N SER A 86 1.34 1.96 5.34
CA SER A 86 1.96 1.01 6.26
C SER A 86 3.40 0.70 5.88
N SER A 87 4.27 0.60 6.85
CA SER A 87 5.62 0.04 6.74
C SER A 87 5.69 -1.43 7.20
N GLY A 88 4.53 -2.03 7.53
CA GLY A 88 4.45 -3.40 8.04
C GLY A 88 4.48 -4.47 6.96
N SER A 89 4.02 -5.67 7.31
CA SER A 89 4.01 -6.80 6.37
C SER A 89 3.22 -6.48 5.09
N THR A 90 3.91 -6.46 3.94
CA THR A 90 3.28 -6.25 2.62
C THR A 90 2.17 -7.27 2.35
N GLY A 91 2.42 -8.55 2.69
CA GLY A 91 1.42 -9.60 2.53
C GLY A 91 0.17 -9.36 3.37
N ALA A 92 0.30 -8.88 4.60
CA ALA A 92 -0.85 -8.57 5.47
C ALA A 92 -1.64 -7.36 4.92
N VAL A 93 -0.98 -6.33 4.42
CA VAL A 93 -1.64 -5.18 3.79
C VAL A 93 -2.39 -5.59 2.53
N LEU A 94 -1.77 -6.41 1.67
CA LEU A 94 -2.39 -6.93 0.45
C LEU A 94 -3.63 -7.77 0.76
N VAL A 95 -3.50 -8.76 1.64
CA VAL A 95 -4.63 -9.64 2.03
C VAL A 95 -5.70 -8.85 2.76
N GLY A 96 -5.32 -7.97 3.68
CA GLY A 96 -6.24 -7.09 4.39
C GLY A 96 -7.00 -6.16 3.45
N GLY A 97 -6.31 -5.53 2.50
CA GLY A 97 -6.92 -4.71 1.46
C GLY A 97 -7.97 -5.49 0.65
N GLN A 98 -7.63 -6.69 0.20
CA GLN A 98 -8.57 -7.54 -0.54
C GLN A 98 -9.80 -7.98 0.27
N VAL A 99 -9.59 -8.37 1.52
CA VAL A 99 -10.63 -9.02 2.34
C VAL A 99 -11.49 -8.01 3.10
N LEU A 100 -10.88 -6.93 3.58
CA LEU A 100 -11.57 -5.92 4.41
C LEU A 100 -12.12 -4.77 3.57
N VAL A 101 -11.28 -4.14 2.75
CA VAL A 101 -11.68 -3.01 1.90
C VAL A 101 -12.42 -3.52 0.67
N GLY A 102 -11.90 -4.53 0.04
CA GLY A 102 -12.47 -5.13 -1.17
C GLY A 102 -11.70 -4.74 -2.43
N ARG A 103 -12.07 -5.36 -3.55
CA ARG A 103 -11.50 -5.10 -4.88
C ARG A 103 -12.47 -4.24 -5.69
N SER A 104 -11.93 -3.38 -6.54
CA SER A 104 -12.73 -2.70 -7.55
C SER A 104 -13.43 -3.71 -8.47
N LYS A 105 -14.64 -3.37 -8.93
CA LYS A 105 -15.43 -4.26 -9.80
C LYS A 105 -14.63 -4.60 -11.07
N GLY A 106 -14.52 -5.87 -11.37
CA GLY A 106 -13.78 -6.37 -12.54
C GLY A 106 -12.28 -6.64 -12.32
N VAL A 107 -11.72 -6.24 -11.18
CA VAL A 107 -10.32 -6.55 -10.84
C VAL A 107 -10.24 -7.95 -10.24
N GLU A 108 -9.52 -8.85 -10.91
CA GLU A 108 -9.32 -10.22 -10.44
C GLU A 108 -8.32 -10.30 -9.30
N ARG A 109 -7.18 -9.59 -9.45
CA ARG A 109 -6.13 -9.52 -8.43
C ARG A 109 -5.53 -8.12 -8.34
N PRO A 110 -5.37 -7.55 -7.14
CA PRO A 110 -4.62 -6.31 -6.97
C PRO A 110 -3.13 -6.59 -7.10
N PRO A 111 -2.40 -5.80 -7.90
CA PRO A 111 -0.95 -5.88 -8.00
C PRO A 111 -0.25 -4.98 -6.97
N LEU A 112 1.03 -5.25 -6.73
CA LEU A 112 1.96 -4.30 -6.13
C LEU A 112 2.65 -3.53 -7.26
N ALA A 113 2.58 -2.20 -7.23
CA ALA A 113 2.97 -1.37 -8.37
C ALA A 113 3.83 -0.17 -7.93
N PRO A 114 5.13 -0.36 -7.60
CA PRO A 114 6.03 0.73 -7.26
C PRO A 114 6.43 1.56 -8.49
N LEU A 115 6.65 2.86 -8.24
CA LEU A 115 7.32 3.74 -9.18
C LEU A 115 8.84 3.57 -9.05
N ILE A 116 9.50 3.25 -10.15
CA ILE A 116 10.95 3.06 -10.21
C ILE A 116 11.57 4.25 -10.92
N PRO A 117 12.55 4.94 -10.31
CA PRO A 117 13.28 6.02 -10.96
C PRO A 117 14.14 5.47 -12.11
N THR A 118 14.16 6.19 -13.21
CA THR A 118 14.97 5.88 -14.39
C THR A 118 15.78 7.11 -14.81
N THR A 119 16.72 6.93 -15.73
CA THR A 119 17.51 8.04 -16.27
C THR A 119 16.67 9.08 -17.04
N LYS A 120 15.43 8.74 -17.42
CA LYS A 120 14.54 9.62 -18.19
C LYS A 120 13.23 9.95 -17.45
N GLY A 121 13.16 9.70 -16.15
CA GLY A 121 11.95 9.95 -15.36
C GLY A 121 11.58 8.75 -14.48
N VAL A 122 10.33 8.33 -14.52
CA VAL A 122 9.83 7.20 -13.72
C VAL A 122 9.17 6.15 -14.59
N SER A 123 9.25 4.89 -14.17
CA SER A 123 8.52 3.75 -14.74
C SER A 123 7.72 3.06 -13.63
N LEU A 124 6.54 2.57 -13.96
CA LEU A 124 5.75 1.74 -13.06
C LEU A 124 6.07 0.27 -13.32
N LEU A 125 6.59 -0.44 -12.32
CA LEU A 125 6.74 -1.89 -12.36
C LEU A 125 5.47 -2.53 -11.77
N ILE A 126 4.78 -3.36 -12.56
CA ILE A 126 3.51 -3.97 -12.16
C ILE A 126 3.39 -5.41 -12.75
N ASP A 127 3.23 -6.45 -12.02
CA ASP A 127 3.20 -6.63 -10.57
C ASP A 127 4.62 -6.81 -10.02
N CYS A 128 4.86 -6.34 -8.81
CA CYS A 128 6.16 -6.46 -8.13
C CYS A 128 6.06 -7.40 -6.92
N GLY A 129 5.71 -8.67 -7.16
CA GLY A 129 5.76 -9.73 -6.16
C GLY A 129 4.51 -9.93 -5.28
N ALA A 130 3.39 -9.26 -5.55
CA ALA A 130 2.14 -9.52 -4.85
C ALA A 130 1.48 -10.83 -5.34
N ASN A 131 1.66 -11.17 -6.62
CA ASN A 131 1.12 -12.36 -7.25
C ASN A 131 2.25 -13.22 -7.82
N VAL A 132 2.51 -14.36 -7.20
CA VAL A 132 3.57 -15.30 -7.63
C VAL A 132 3.20 -15.94 -8.97
N ASP A 133 1.94 -16.39 -9.10
CA ASP A 133 1.43 -17.04 -10.31
C ASP A 133 0.40 -16.12 -10.99
N ALA A 134 0.88 -15.25 -11.87
CA ALA A 134 0.01 -14.45 -12.72
C ALA A 134 -0.55 -15.31 -13.86
N ARG A 135 -1.74 -14.94 -14.36
CA ARG A 135 -2.32 -15.48 -15.59
C ARG A 135 -2.26 -14.42 -16.69
N PRO A 136 -2.37 -14.79 -17.98
CA PRO A 136 -2.41 -13.81 -19.07
C PRO A 136 -3.48 -12.72 -18.85
N SER A 137 -4.68 -13.10 -18.35
CA SER A 137 -5.74 -12.13 -18.01
C SER A 137 -5.32 -11.12 -16.95
N HIS A 138 -4.51 -11.53 -15.95
CA HIS A 138 -3.98 -10.62 -14.95
C HIS A 138 -3.01 -9.62 -15.56
N LEU A 139 -2.11 -10.06 -16.46
CA LEU A 139 -1.15 -9.15 -17.12
C LEU A 139 -1.87 -8.08 -17.94
N VAL A 140 -2.94 -8.45 -18.64
CA VAL A 140 -3.79 -7.49 -19.37
C VAL A 140 -4.45 -6.48 -18.41
N GLN A 141 -4.96 -6.95 -17.26
CA GLN A 141 -5.51 -6.07 -16.24
C GLN A 141 -4.44 -5.15 -15.64
N PHE A 142 -3.25 -5.67 -15.33
CA PHE A 142 -2.14 -4.88 -14.80
C PHE A 142 -1.70 -3.80 -15.78
N ALA A 143 -1.62 -4.11 -17.06
CA ALA A 143 -1.32 -3.13 -18.11
C ALA A 143 -2.33 -1.98 -18.13
N LYS A 144 -3.63 -2.29 -18.07
CA LYS A 144 -4.72 -1.29 -18.01
C LYS A 144 -4.63 -0.44 -16.74
N MET A 145 -4.51 -1.09 -15.56
CA MET A 145 -4.40 -0.37 -14.28
C MET A 145 -3.16 0.52 -14.23
N GLY A 146 -2.02 0.00 -14.70
CA GLY A 146 -0.78 0.75 -14.78
C GLY A 146 -0.89 1.98 -15.69
N SER A 147 -1.51 1.83 -16.87
CA SER A 147 -1.73 2.96 -17.79
C SER A 147 -2.60 4.04 -17.17
N ILE A 148 -3.73 3.65 -16.54
CA ILE A 148 -4.63 4.59 -15.85
C ILE A 148 -3.89 5.32 -14.72
N TYR A 149 -3.09 4.60 -13.94
CA TYR A 149 -2.32 5.19 -12.85
C TYR A 149 -1.27 6.19 -13.38
N MET A 150 -0.51 5.81 -14.40
CA MET A 150 0.50 6.69 -15.00
C MET A 150 -0.10 7.95 -15.61
N GLU A 151 -1.26 7.86 -16.23
CA GLU A 151 -1.95 9.01 -16.80
C GLU A 151 -2.54 9.95 -15.74
N ASN A 152 -3.26 9.40 -14.76
CA ASN A 152 -4.07 10.21 -13.85
C ASN A 152 -3.34 10.60 -12.55
N VAL A 153 -2.37 9.81 -12.10
CA VAL A 153 -1.62 10.08 -10.87
C VAL A 153 -0.25 10.68 -11.16
N VAL A 154 0.48 10.09 -12.14
CA VAL A 154 1.83 10.57 -12.48
C VAL A 154 1.81 11.67 -13.55
N GLY A 155 0.73 11.77 -14.34
CA GLY A 155 0.57 12.79 -15.38
C GLY A 155 1.27 12.49 -16.71
N ILE A 156 1.71 11.25 -16.93
CA ILE A 156 2.34 10.83 -18.19
C ILE A 156 1.27 10.43 -19.19
N LYS A 157 1.05 11.25 -20.20
CA LYS A 157 0.09 10.98 -21.27
C LYS A 157 0.57 9.84 -22.19
N ASN A 158 -0.35 8.95 -22.55
CA ASN A 158 -0.11 7.80 -23.43
C ASN A 158 1.11 6.95 -22.98
N PRO A 159 1.11 6.39 -21.76
CA PRO A 159 2.24 5.62 -21.27
C PRO A 159 2.47 4.37 -22.12
N LYS A 160 3.72 4.08 -22.41
CA LYS A 160 4.10 2.87 -23.13
C LYS A 160 4.09 1.68 -22.17
N VAL A 161 3.53 0.57 -22.60
CA VAL A 161 3.48 -0.69 -21.85
C VAL A 161 4.40 -1.70 -22.52
N ALA A 162 5.18 -2.39 -21.70
CA ALA A 162 6.04 -3.49 -22.14
C ALA A 162 5.94 -4.66 -21.16
N ILE A 163 6.14 -5.86 -21.63
CA ILE A 163 6.28 -7.07 -20.81
C ILE A 163 7.77 -7.32 -20.60
N VAL A 164 8.16 -7.51 -19.33
CA VAL A 164 9.53 -7.91 -19.00
C VAL A 164 9.66 -9.42 -19.21
N ASN A 165 10.63 -9.80 -20.01
CA ASN A 165 10.99 -11.18 -20.27
C ASN A 165 12.49 -11.39 -20.08
N ASN A 166 12.94 -12.64 -19.86
CA ASN A 166 14.33 -12.98 -19.60
C ASN A 166 15.19 -13.14 -20.87
N GLY A 167 14.64 -12.88 -22.06
CA GLY A 167 15.35 -12.88 -23.33
C GLY A 167 14.44 -12.46 -24.48
N ALA A 168 15.04 -12.21 -25.63
CA ALA A 168 14.35 -11.83 -26.86
C ALA A 168 14.08 -13.03 -27.79
N GLU A 169 14.71 -14.16 -27.49
CA GLU A 169 14.57 -15.38 -28.28
C GLU A 169 13.17 -16.01 -28.06
N GLU A 170 12.67 -16.68 -29.08
CA GLU A 170 11.32 -17.25 -29.11
C GLU A 170 11.09 -18.31 -28.00
N GLU A 171 12.16 -19.04 -27.63
CA GLU A 171 12.13 -20.06 -26.58
C GLU A 171 12.24 -19.49 -25.15
N LYS A 172 12.49 -18.19 -25.00
CA LYS A 172 12.61 -17.56 -23.69
C LYS A 172 11.24 -17.19 -23.14
N GLY A 173 11.18 -17.21 -21.79
CA GLY A 173 9.94 -16.91 -21.09
C GLY A 173 9.44 -18.13 -20.31
N ASN A 174 8.21 -18.04 -19.91
CA ASN A 174 7.47 -19.10 -19.24
C ASN A 174 6.17 -19.43 -20.02
N ALA A 175 5.29 -20.22 -19.45
CA ALA A 175 4.02 -20.61 -20.07
C ALA A 175 2.97 -19.48 -20.17
N LEU A 176 3.32 -18.27 -19.79
CA LEU A 176 2.42 -17.08 -19.83
C LEU A 176 2.35 -16.45 -21.23
#